data_533acc9ed005a66fda6c9a9f0cdfa5db
#
_entry.id   533acc9ed005a66fda6c9a9f0cdfa5db
#
_cell.length_a   1.000
_cell.length_b   1.000
_cell.length_c   1.000
_cell.angle_alpha   90.00
_cell.angle_beta   90.00
_cell.angle_gamma   90.00
#
_symmetry.space_group_name_H-M   'P 1'
#
loop_
_entity.id
_entity.type
_entity.pdbx_description
1 polymer ?
#
loop_
_entity_poly.entity_id
_entity_poly.type
_entity_poly.pdbx_seq_one_letter_code
_entity_poly.pdbx_strand_id
1 'polypeptide(L)'
;MELVIISVFVMGYLAITLEHSLKLDKLIPALIMMAVCWALVALGVDHFTNWFDASKHGLVDGFGAMAHDDKLHLVEETLLHHLGKTAEILVFLLGAMTIVEIIDYFDGFSTIKGYVNFKSKKKLLWMFSILAFILSAIIDNLTATIVLISILQKIVKKRDDRIWFAGLIIIAANAGGAFSPIGDVTTTMLWIGDKVSTGMLFIYLFIPSLLCMLVPTFIATFLPSFKGEIDFDEHEVV
;
A
#
# COMPACT_ATOMS: atom_id res chain seq x y z
N MET A 1 32.43 10.03 -6.61
CA MET A 1 31.48 9.75 -5.52
C MET A 1 30.12 9.28 -6.04
N GLU A 2 29.52 9.97 -6.99
CA GLU A 2 28.21 9.63 -7.57
C GLU A 2 28.07 8.18 -8.04
N LEU A 3 29.06 7.67 -8.80
CA LEU A 3 29.03 6.28 -9.27
C LEU A 3 29.01 5.25 -8.12
N VAL A 4 29.66 5.57 -6.99
CA VAL A 4 29.67 4.68 -5.82
C VAL A 4 28.29 4.66 -5.19
N ILE A 5 27.65 5.82 -5.02
CA ILE A 5 26.29 5.94 -4.48
C ILE A 5 25.29 5.20 -5.38
N ILE A 6 25.37 5.40 -6.69
CA ILE A 6 24.53 4.70 -7.67
C ILE A 6 24.73 3.18 -7.57
N SER A 7 25.98 2.74 -7.46
CA SER A 7 26.29 1.30 -7.33
C SER A 7 25.70 0.70 -6.05
N VAL A 8 25.83 1.39 -4.92
CA VAL A 8 25.25 0.96 -3.64
C VAL A 8 23.72 0.91 -3.73
N PHE A 9 23.11 1.93 -4.34
CA PHE A 9 21.67 1.96 -4.55
C PHE A 9 21.19 0.79 -5.42
N VAL A 10 21.83 0.55 -6.56
CA VAL A 10 21.49 -0.55 -7.47
C VAL A 10 21.67 -1.91 -6.78
N MET A 11 22.77 -2.12 -6.05
CA MET A 11 23.00 -3.36 -5.32
C MET A 11 21.97 -3.58 -4.21
N GLY A 12 21.63 -2.53 -3.45
CA GLY A 12 20.61 -2.59 -2.43
C GLY A 12 19.23 -2.93 -3.02
N TYR A 13 18.88 -2.31 -4.15
CA TYR A 13 17.63 -2.58 -4.84
C TYR A 13 17.57 -4.00 -5.41
N LEU A 14 18.67 -4.51 -5.95
CA LEU A 14 18.78 -5.92 -6.37
C LEU A 14 18.61 -6.88 -5.18
N ALA A 15 19.18 -6.54 -4.01
CA ALA A 15 19.01 -7.34 -2.81
C ALA A 15 17.56 -7.36 -2.31
N ILE A 16 16.82 -6.24 -2.41
CA ILE A 16 15.38 -6.16 -2.13
C ILE A 16 14.59 -7.07 -3.08
N THR A 17 14.86 -7.02 -4.38
CA THR A 17 14.15 -7.84 -5.38
C THR A 17 14.46 -9.32 -5.27
N LEU A 18 15.65 -9.68 -4.77
CA LEU A 18 16.10 -11.05 -4.54
C LEU A 18 15.79 -11.57 -3.12
N GLU A 19 14.91 -10.91 -2.37
CA GLU A 19 14.49 -11.27 -1.01
C GLU A 19 14.32 -12.80 -0.83
N HIS A 20 13.56 -13.41 -1.73
CA HIS A 20 13.24 -14.84 -1.65
C HIS A 20 14.49 -15.74 -1.84
N SER A 21 15.39 -15.36 -2.73
CA SER A 21 16.62 -16.11 -3.02
C SER A 21 17.68 -15.94 -1.94
N LEU A 22 17.78 -14.74 -1.36
CA LEU A 22 18.73 -14.41 -0.32
C LEU A 22 18.27 -14.82 1.07
N LYS A 23 16.97 -15.13 1.23
CA LYS A 23 16.31 -15.41 2.54
C LYS A 23 16.52 -14.28 3.56
N LEU A 24 16.61 -13.05 3.08
CA LEU A 24 16.74 -11.83 3.87
C LEU A 24 15.46 -11.02 3.71
N ASP A 25 14.90 -10.55 4.81
CA ASP A 25 13.78 -9.62 4.77
C ASP A 25 14.20 -8.34 4.03
N LYS A 26 13.37 -7.87 3.09
CA LYS A 26 13.59 -6.68 2.26
C LYS A 26 13.88 -5.41 3.07
N LEU A 27 13.43 -5.36 4.33
CA LEU A 27 13.67 -4.23 5.23
C LEU A 27 15.17 -4.06 5.52
N ILE A 28 15.90 -5.18 5.67
CA ILE A 28 17.34 -5.16 6.00
C ILE A 28 18.16 -4.48 4.91
N PRO A 29 18.16 -4.94 3.64
CA PRO A 29 18.89 -4.28 2.58
C PRO A 29 18.42 -2.85 2.31
N ALA A 30 17.11 -2.54 2.48
CA ALA A 30 16.59 -1.19 2.33
C ALA A 30 17.19 -0.22 3.35
N LEU A 31 17.22 -0.59 4.64
CA LEU A 31 17.78 0.24 5.70
C LEU A 31 19.32 0.40 5.57
N ILE A 32 20.03 -0.68 5.25
CA ILE A 32 21.49 -0.62 5.01
C ILE A 32 21.79 0.29 3.82
N MET A 33 21.10 0.12 2.70
CA MET A 33 21.24 0.96 1.51
C MET A 33 21.02 2.43 1.85
N MET A 34 19.95 2.77 2.56
CA MET A 34 19.64 4.13 3.00
C MET A 34 20.77 4.71 3.85
N ALA A 35 21.21 3.99 4.89
CA ALA A 35 22.27 4.46 5.79
C ALA A 35 23.59 4.64 5.07
N VAL A 36 24.00 3.70 4.21
CA VAL A 36 25.24 3.77 3.46
C VAL A 36 25.20 4.90 2.42
N CYS A 37 24.10 5.07 1.69
CA CYS A 37 23.98 6.17 0.73
C CYS A 37 24.07 7.53 1.40
N TRP A 38 23.41 7.75 2.54
CA TRP A 38 23.51 9.02 3.28
C TRP A 38 24.90 9.25 3.86
N ALA A 39 25.55 8.19 4.39
CA ALA A 39 26.94 8.28 4.84
C ALA A 39 27.91 8.68 3.71
N LEU A 40 27.73 8.08 2.53
CA LEU A 40 28.55 8.43 1.34
C LEU A 40 28.28 9.86 0.85
N VAL A 41 27.05 10.34 0.94
CA VAL A 41 26.71 11.73 0.61
C VAL A 41 27.40 12.69 1.59
N ALA A 42 27.31 12.43 2.88
CA ALA A 42 27.94 13.27 3.91
C ALA A 42 29.48 13.27 3.79
N LEU A 43 30.11 12.09 3.66
CA LEU A 43 31.55 11.95 3.49
C LEU A 43 32.09 12.52 2.17
N GLY A 44 31.25 12.53 1.16
CA GLY A 44 31.62 12.97 -0.19
C GLY A 44 31.09 14.35 -0.55
N VAL A 45 30.61 15.13 0.39
CA VAL A 45 29.90 16.41 0.13
C VAL A 45 30.72 17.38 -0.73
N ASP A 46 32.03 17.42 -0.58
CA ASP A 46 32.92 18.32 -1.33
C ASP A 46 33.10 17.92 -2.81
N HIS A 47 32.69 16.70 -3.18
CA HIS A 47 32.76 16.24 -4.57
C HIS A 47 31.52 16.64 -5.38
N PHE A 48 30.49 17.17 -4.74
CA PHE A 48 29.29 17.62 -5.43
C PHE A 48 29.40 19.08 -5.82
N THR A 49 29.06 19.38 -7.06
CA THR A 49 29.04 20.75 -7.60
C THR A 49 27.67 21.43 -7.47
N ASN A 50 26.61 20.63 -7.42
CA ASN A 50 25.24 21.07 -7.33
C ASN A 50 24.53 20.34 -6.21
N TRP A 51 23.61 21.01 -5.55
CA TRP A 51 22.74 20.44 -4.52
C TRP A 51 21.30 20.85 -4.77
N PHE A 52 20.38 19.90 -4.64
CA PHE A 52 18.95 20.19 -4.74
C PHE A 52 18.35 20.32 -3.34
N ASP A 53 17.88 21.51 -3.02
CA ASP A 53 17.17 21.78 -1.77
C ASP A 53 15.71 21.29 -1.90
N ALA A 54 15.40 20.20 -1.20
CA ALA A 54 14.08 19.58 -1.23
C ALA A 54 13.01 20.49 -0.58
N SER A 55 13.38 21.36 0.36
CA SER A 55 12.47 22.28 1.04
C SER A 55 12.06 23.45 0.15
N LYS A 56 13.00 23.98 -0.63
CA LYS A 56 12.79 25.11 -1.55
C LYS A 56 12.44 24.68 -2.98
N HIS A 57 12.45 23.36 -3.26
CA HIS A 57 12.20 22.80 -4.59
C HIS A 57 13.10 23.39 -5.69
N GLY A 58 14.35 23.66 -5.37
CA GLY A 58 15.29 24.28 -6.30
C GLY A 58 16.74 23.88 -6.07
N LEU A 59 17.58 24.22 -7.03
CA LEU A 59 19.03 24.08 -6.88
C LEU A 59 19.57 25.19 -5.97
N VAL A 60 20.54 24.82 -5.13
CA VAL A 60 21.27 25.79 -4.30
C VAL A 60 22.35 26.47 -5.13
N ASP A 61 22.20 27.80 -5.29
CA ASP A 61 23.15 28.59 -6.07
C ASP A 61 24.54 28.60 -5.39
N GLY A 62 25.57 28.32 -6.19
CA GLY A 62 26.96 28.38 -5.72
C GLY A 62 27.37 27.26 -4.77
N PHE A 63 26.58 26.17 -4.63
CA PHE A 63 26.89 25.06 -3.71
C PHE A 63 28.35 24.56 -3.86
N GLY A 64 28.84 24.40 -5.08
CA GLY A 64 30.21 23.93 -5.30
C GLY A 64 31.31 24.77 -4.66
N ALA A 65 31.07 26.09 -4.47
CA ALA A 65 32.02 27.05 -3.89
C ALA A 65 31.83 27.29 -2.38
N MET A 66 30.84 26.66 -1.74
CA MET A 66 30.57 26.79 -0.32
C MET A 66 31.65 26.12 0.53
N ALA A 67 31.81 26.59 1.79
CA ALA A 67 32.64 25.96 2.78
C ALA A 67 32.11 24.56 3.14
N HIS A 68 32.99 23.66 3.58
CA HIS A 68 32.62 22.28 3.95
C HIS A 68 31.50 22.22 4.98
N ASP A 69 31.58 23.03 6.03
CA ASP A 69 30.60 23.05 7.11
C ASP A 69 29.21 23.52 6.62
N ASP A 70 29.17 24.51 5.72
CA ASP A 70 27.90 24.98 5.13
C ASP A 70 27.25 23.92 4.25
N LYS A 71 28.06 23.16 3.50
CA LYS A 71 27.59 22.02 2.71
C LYS A 71 27.03 20.91 3.59
N LEU A 72 27.73 20.56 4.68
CA LEU A 72 27.27 19.55 5.64
C LEU A 72 25.95 19.96 6.27
N HIS A 73 25.80 21.24 6.63
CA HIS A 73 24.56 21.77 7.18
C HIS A 73 23.37 21.59 6.22
N LEU A 74 23.59 21.85 4.92
CA LEU A 74 22.56 21.63 3.89
C LEU A 74 22.20 20.14 3.72
N VAL A 75 23.19 19.26 3.82
CA VAL A 75 22.96 17.79 3.79
C VAL A 75 22.14 17.36 5.00
N GLU A 76 22.47 17.88 6.19
CA GLU A 76 21.74 17.61 7.43
C GLU A 76 20.29 18.11 7.33
N GLU A 77 20.07 19.36 6.89
CA GLU A 77 18.73 19.91 6.70
C GLU A 77 17.91 19.06 5.71
N THR A 78 18.52 18.63 4.61
CA THR A 78 17.85 17.78 3.62
C THR A 78 17.48 16.41 4.21
N LEU A 79 18.40 15.79 4.98
CA LEU A 79 18.15 14.54 5.67
C LEU A 79 17.00 14.66 6.67
N LEU A 80 17.03 15.70 7.51
CA LEU A 80 16.00 15.98 8.51
C LEU A 80 14.64 16.24 7.85
N HIS A 81 14.62 16.96 6.73
CA HIS A 81 13.41 17.20 5.95
C HIS A 81 12.79 15.87 5.48
N HIS A 82 13.59 14.97 4.88
CA HIS A 82 13.08 13.67 4.43
C HIS A 82 12.68 12.74 5.57
N LEU A 83 13.42 12.74 6.67
CA LEU A 83 13.05 11.99 7.89
C LEU A 83 11.75 12.53 8.49
N GLY A 84 11.59 13.86 8.52
CA GLY A 84 10.36 14.50 8.99
C GLY A 84 9.14 14.08 8.16
N LYS A 85 9.25 14.11 6.83
CA LYS A 85 8.18 13.63 5.94
C LYS A 85 7.88 12.14 6.13
N THR A 86 8.90 11.32 6.30
CA THR A 86 8.71 9.89 6.59
C THR A 86 8.02 9.68 7.94
N ALA A 87 8.43 10.42 8.98
CA ALA A 87 7.80 10.35 10.30
C ALA A 87 6.33 10.77 10.26
N GLU A 88 5.98 11.81 9.49
CA GLU A 88 4.59 12.26 9.27
C GLU A 88 3.73 11.12 8.72
N ILE A 89 4.22 10.42 7.70
CA ILE A 89 3.54 9.27 7.10
C ILE A 89 3.38 8.13 8.13
N LEU A 90 4.45 7.81 8.86
CA LEU A 90 4.41 6.73 9.87
C LEU A 90 3.42 7.03 10.99
N VAL A 91 3.38 8.27 11.50
CA VAL A 91 2.43 8.68 12.55
C VAL A 91 0.99 8.57 12.03
N PHE A 92 0.74 9.03 10.80
CA PHE A 92 -0.57 8.91 10.18
C PHE A 92 -1.00 7.44 10.04
N LEU A 93 -0.12 6.57 9.52
CA LEU A 93 -0.42 5.15 9.34
C LEU A 93 -0.68 4.44 10.67
N LEU A 94 0.15 4.72 11.71
CA LEU A 94 -0.06 4.16 13.05
C LEU A 94 -1.41 4.58 13.62
N GLY A 95 -1.80 5.85 13.46
CA GLY A 95 -3.11 6.34 13.90
C GLY A 95 -4.26 5.66 13.17
N ALA A 96 -4.20 5.58 11.84
CA ALA A 96 -5.21 4.94 11.02
C ALA A 96 -5.36 3.45 11.35
N MET A 97 -4.25 2.71 11.42
CA MET A 97 -4.26 1.27 11.77
C MET A 97 -4.79 1.03 13.19
N THR A 98 -4.45 1.90 14.15
CA THR A 98 -4.97 1.79 15.52
C THR A 98 -6.49 1.93 15.56
N ILE A 99 -7.05 2.88 14.81
CA ILE A 99 -8.51 3.06 14.72
C ILE A 99 -9.18 1.81 14.16
N VAL A 100 -8.63 1.26 13.09
CA VAL A 100 -9.15 0.04 12.45
C VAL A 100 -9.07 -1.16 13.38
N GLU A 101 -7.94 -1.33 14.10
CA GLU A 101 -7.76 -2.38 15.10
C GLU A 101 -8.78 -2.29 16.24
N ILE A 102 -9.09 -1.08 16.71
CA ILE A 102 -10.14 -0.84 17.71
C ILE A 102 -11.50 -1.27 17.17
N ILE A 103 -11.82 -0.92 15.92
CA ILE A 103 -13.10 -1.29 15.29
C ILE A 103 -13.20 -2.83 15.19
N ASP A 104 -12.11 -3.51 14.81
CA ASP A 104 -12.07 -4.98 14.71
C ASP A 104 -12.19 -5.63 16.10
N TYR A 105 -11.45 -5.13 17.10
CA TYR A 105 -11.49 -5.62 18.47
C TYR A 105 -12.91 -5.57 19.09
N PHE A 106 -13.67 -4.55 18.78
CA PHE A 106 -15.07 -4.42 19.21
C PHE A 106 -16.06 -5.09 18.24
N ASP A 107 -15.59 -5.97 17.36
CA ASP A 107 -16.42 -6.72 16.40
C ASP A 107 -17.27 -5.80 15.48
N GLY A 108 -16.74 -4.58 15.21
CA GLY A 108 -17.45 -3.56 14.41
C GLY A 108 -17.76 -4.02 12.99
N PHE A 109 -17.01 -4.99 12.47
CA PHE A 109 -17.28 -5.60 11.17
C PHE A 109 -18.31 -6.73 11.19
N SER A 110 -18.86 -7.08 12.37
CA SER A 110 -19.90 -8.13 12.49
C SER A 110 -21.18 -7.79 11.72
N THR A 111 -21.50 -6.50 11.61
CA THR A 111 -22.64 -6.03 10.81
C THR A 111 -22.54 -6.48 9.36
N ILE A 112 -21.31 -6.61 8.82
CA ILE A 112 -21.07 -7.09 7.44
C ILE A 112 -21.54 -8.54 7.28
N LYS A 113 -21.37 -9.38 8.32
CA LYS A 113 -21.81 -10.79 8.31
C LYS A 113 -23.31 -10.92 8.05
N GLY A 114 -24.11 -9.98 8.58
CA GLY A 114 -25.57 -9.96 8.41
C GLY A 114 -26.05 -9.72 6.96
N TYR A 115 -25.22 -9.10 6.13
CA TYR A 115 -25.52 -8.90 4.71
C TYR A 115 -25.18 -10.09 3.83
N VAL A 116 -24.45 -11.09 4.36
CA VAL A 116 -23.93 -12.23 3.59
C VAL A 116 -24.90 -13.42 3.69
N ASN A 117 -26.05 -13.31 3.03
CA ASN A 117 -27.10 -14.34 3.06
C ASN A 117 -27.46 -14.88 1.66
N PHE A 118 -26.47 -14.97 0.75
CA PHE A 118 -26.71 -15.41 -0.61
C PHE A 118 -26.27 -16.85 -0.83
N LYS A 119 -27.21 -17.74 -1.16
CA LYS A 119 -26.91 -19.13 -1.54
C LYS A 119 -26.18 -19.22 -2.88
N SER A 120 -26.42 -18.30 -3.81
CA SER A 120 -25.78 -18.30 -5.13
C SER A 120 -24.35 -17.82 -5.07
N LYS A 121 -23.39 -18.62 -5.58
CA LYS A 121 -21.97 -18.27 -5.70
C LYS A 121 -21.74 -16.98 -6.48
N LYS A 122 -22.52 -16.74 -7.56
CA LYS A 122 -22.42 -15.52 -8.36
C LYS A 122 -22.82 -14.27 -7.57
N LYS A 123 -23.93 -14.34 -6.84
CA LYS A 123 -24.38 -13.19 -6.03
C LYS A 123 -23.38 -12.89 -4.92
N LEU A 124 -22.86 -13.94 -4.29
CA LEU A 124 -21.84 -13.80 -3.26
C LEU A 124 -20.55 -13.18 -3.80
N LEU A 125 -20.10 -13.58 -5.01
CA LEU A 125 -18.94 -13.00 -5.68
C LEU A 125 -19.10 -11.49 -5.86
N TRP A 126 -20.20 -11.05 -6.45
CA TRP A 126 -20.47 -9.62 -6.67
C TRP A 126 -20.55 -8.86 -5.37
N MET A 127 -21.21 -9.41 -4.37
CA MET A 127 -21.31 -8.78 -3.06
C MET A 127 -19.93 -8.59 -2.42
N PHE A 128 -19.08 -9.65 -2.37
CA PHE A 128 -17.75 -9.53 -1.82
C PHE A 128 -16.85 -8.56 -2.61
N SER A 129 -16.94 -8.56 -3.93
CA SER A 129 -16.15 -7.65 -4.76
C SER A 129 -16.54 -6.20 -4.56
N ILE A 130 -17.83 -5.88 -4.53
CA ILE A 130 -18.33 -4.52 -4.29
C ILE A 130 -17.98 -4.07 -2.86
N LEU A 131 -18.18 -4.96 -1.88
CA LEU A 131 -17.88 -4.67 -0.49
C LEU A 131 -16.39 -4.46 -0.27
N ALA A 132 -15.54 -5.29 -0.89
CA ALA A 132 -14.08 -5.12 -0.85
C ALA A 132 -13.64 -3.78 -1.43
N PHE A 133 -14.21 -3.40 -2.57
CA PHE A 133 -13.92 -2.13 -3.22
C PHE A 133 -14.29 -0.92 -2.34
N ILE A 134 -15.49 -0.93 -1.77
CA ILE A 134 -15.96 0.19 -0.92
C ILE A 134 -15.20 0.24 0.41
N LEU A 135 -15.05 -0.92 1.06
CA LEU A 135 -14.41 -1.00 2.37
C LEU A 135 -12.94 -0.56 2.29
N SER A 136 -12.24 -1.02 1.26
CA SER A 136 -10.84 -0.64 1.03
C SER A 136 -10.64 0.85 0.76
N ALA A 137 -11.61 1.53 0.15
CA ALA A 137 -11.52 2.97 -0.04
C ALA A 137 -11.63 3.77 1.28
N ILE A 138 -12.15 3.14 2.35
CA ILE A 138 -12.43 3.80 3.65
C ILE A 138 -11.37 3.45 4.70
N ILE A 139 -10.95 2.17 4.77
CA ILE A 139 -10.02 1.71 5.82
C ILE A 139 -8.60 1.48 5.28
N ASP A 140 -8.35 0.53 4.49
CA ASP A 140 -7.18 0.19 3.69
C ASP A 140 -7.40 -1.18 3.02
N ASN A 141 -6.60 -1.48 1.99
CA ASN A 141 -6.75 -2.68 1.19
C ASN A 141 -6.36 -3.96 1.94
N LEU A 142 -5.36 -3.90 2.80
CA LEU A 142 -4.91 -5.06 3.57
C LEU A 142 -5.95 -5.46 4.62
N THR A 143 -6.41 -4.52 5.43
CA THR A 143 -7.42 -4.77 6.47
C THR A 143 -8.75 -5.19 5.83
N ALA A 144 -9.22 -4.51 4.79
CA ALA A 144 -10.43 -4.89 4.07
C ALA A 144 -10.34 -6.35 3.56
N THR A 145 -9.18 -6.72 3.02
CA THR A 145 -8.93 -8.09 2.54
C THR A 145 -8.97 -9.11 3.67
N ILE A 146 -8.27 -8.86 4.79
CA ILE A 146 -8.22 -9.78 5.94
C ILE A 146 -9.61 -9.99 6.52
N VAL A 147 -10.36 -8.91 6.75
CA VAL A 147 -11.73 -8.97 7.30
C VAL A 147 -12.64 -9.79 6.38
N LEU A 148 -12.65 -9.48 5.09
CA LEU A 148 -13.54 -10.17 4.14
C LEU A 148 -13.15 -11.63 3.89
N ILE A 149 -11.87 -11.96 3.87
CA ILE A 149 -11.41 -13.35 3.77
C ILE A 149 -11.77 -14.12 5.04
N SER A 150 -11.67 -13.51 6.22
CA SER A 150 -12.08 -14.13 7.48
C SER A 150 -13.59 -14.46 7.49
N ILE A 151 -14.41 -13.56 6.97
CA ILE A 151 -15.85 -13.82 6.78
C ILE A 151 -16.08 -14.92 5.73
N LEU A 152 -15.37 -14.85 4.59
CA LEU A 152 -15.46 -15.84 3.52
C LEU A 152 -15.15 -17.26 4.02
N GLN A 153 -14.13 -17.41 4.88
CA GLN A 153 -13.72 -18.71 5.44
C GLN A 153 -14.83 -19.40 6.24
N LYS A 154 -15.68 -18.61 6.90
CA LYS A 154 -16.83 -19.13 7.65
C LYS A 154 -17.96 -19.58 6.73
N ILE A 155 -18.08 -19.01 5.54
CA ILE A 155 -19.20 -19.23 4.63
C ILE A 155 -18.87 -20.27 3.58
N VAL A 156 -17.68 -20.23 2.98
CA VAL A 156 -17.27 -21.10 1.88
C VAL A 156 -16.33 -22.19 2.39
N LYS A 157 -16.83 -23.43 2.51
CA LYS A 157 -16.06 -24.57 3.08
C LYS A 157 -15.03 -25.14 2.11
N LYS A 158 -15.34 -25.16 0.80
CA LYS A 158 -14.42 -25.73 -0.20
C LYS A 158 -13.22 -24.81 -0.41
N ARG A 159 -12.01 -25.36 -0.20
CA ARG A 159 -10.74 -24.64 -0.33
C ARG A 159 -10.55 -24.00 -1.70
N ASP A 160 -10.85 -24.75 -2.77
CA ASP A 160 -10.63 -24.28 -4.14
C ASP A 160 -11.55 -23.09 -4.49
N ASP A 161 -12.81 -23.17 -4.05
CA ASP A 161 -13.73 -22.02 -4.20
C ASP A 161 -13.21 -20.82 -3.40
N ARG A 162 -12.74 -21.01 -2.16
CA ARG A 162 -12.18 -19.93 -1.33
C ARG A 162 -10.99 -19.23 -1.99
N ILE A 163 -10.11 -19.96 -2.65
CA ILE A 163 -8.95 -19.38 -3.34
C ILE A 163 -9.41 -18.44 -4.46
N TRP A 164 -10.39 -18.84 -5.25
CA TRP A 164 -10.94 -18.01 -6.31
C TRP A 164 -11.63 -16.75 -5.77
N PHE A 165 -12.46 -16.89 -4.74
CA PHE A 165 -13.10 -15.75 -4.08
C PHE A 165 -12.07 -14.81 -3.46
N ALA A 166 -11.08 -15.34 -2.73
CA ALA A 166 -10.03 -14.56 -2.11
C ALA A 166 -9.22 -13.76 -3.14
N GLY A 167 -8.85 -14.37 -4.28
CA GLY A 167 -8.16 -13.67 -5.35
C GLY A 167 -8.95 -12.47 -5.89
N LEU A 168 -10.28 -12.63 -6.06
CA LEU A 168 -11.12 -11.53 -6.54
C LEU A 168 -11.38 -10.46 -5.47
N ILE A 169 -11.47 -10.84 -4.19
CA ILE A 169 -11.52 -9.90 -3.06
C ILE A 169 -10.24 -9.05 -3.03
N ILE A 170 -9.06 -9.68 -3.17
CA ILE A 170 -7.77 -8.98 -3.20
C ILE A 170 -7.72 -7.97 -4.36
N ILE A 171 -8.13 -8.39 -5.56
CA ILE A 171 -8.16 -7.50 -6.74
C ILE A 171 -9.10 -6.31 -6.48
N ALA A 172 -10.30 -6.58 -5.97
CA ALA A 172 -11.30 -5.56 -5.70
C ALA A 172 -10.86 -4.60 -4.59
N ALA A 173 -10.24 -5.11 -3.51
CA ALA A 173 -9.71 -4.30 -2.42
C ALA A 173 -8.57 -3.39 -2.89
N ASN A 174 -7.59 -3.91 -3.64
CA ASN A 174 -6.53 -3.09 -4.21
C ASN A 174 -7.08 -2.02 -5.17
N ALA A 175 -8.05 -2.38 -6.00
CA ALA A 175 -8.71 -1.42 -6.89
C ALA A 175 -9.45 -0.33 -6.09
N GLY A 176 -10.14 -0.70 -5.01
CA GLY A 176 -10.85 0.24 -4.13
C GLY A 176 -9.92 1.18 -3.37
N GLY A 177 -8.76 0.68 -2.93
CA GLY A 177 -7.76 1.50 -2.25
C GLY A 177 -7.09 2.53 -3.18
N ALA A 178 -6.92 2.21 -4.44
CA ALA A 178 -6.11 3.00 -5.37
C ALA A 178 -6.64 4.43 -5.65
N PHE A 179 -7.95 4.66 -5.58
CA PHE A 179 -8.53 5.98 -5.85
C PHE A 179 -8.77 6.83 -4.59
N SER A 180 -8.61 6.25 -3.40
CA SER A 180 -8.78 6.92 -2.12
C SER A 180 -7.44 7.36 -1.53
N PRO A 181 -7.35 8.53 -0.89
CA PRO A 181 -6.11 8.98 -0.25
C PRO A 181 -5.70 8.14 0.95
N ILE A 182 -6.61 7.37 1.55
CA ILE A 182 -6.39 6.54 2.75
C ILE A 182 -6.58 5.04 2.50
N GLY A 183 -6.98 4.65 1.29
CA GLY A 183 -7.31 3.26 0.96
C GLY A 183 -6.12 2.38 0.60
N ASP A 184 -4.95 2.98 0.34
CA ASP A 184 -3.70 2.28 0.06
C ASP A 184 -2.51 3.10 0.55
N VAL A 185 -1.51 2.43 1.14
CA VAL A 185 -0.31 3.11 1.68
C VAL A 185 0.40 3.95 0.61
N THR A 186 0.45 3.50 -0.63
CA THR A 186 1.11 4.22 -1.72
C THR A 186 0.39 5.52 -2.07
N THR A 187 -0.93 5.51 -2.16
CA THR A 187 -1.73 6.73 -2.39
C THR A 187 -1.69 7.67 -1.19
N THR A 188 -1.70 7.12 0.02
CA THR A 188 -1.52 7.89 1.27
C THR A 188 -0.18 8.63 1.28
N MET A 189 0.92 7.95 0.92
CA MET A 189 2.24 8.56 0.85
C MET A 189 2.31 9.71 -0.18
N LEU A 190 1.71 9.52 -1.36
CA LEU A 190 1.66 10.55 -2.39
C LEU A 190 0.79 11.75 -1.96
N TRP A 191 -0.30 11.49 -1.26
CA TRP A 191 -1.21 12.52 -0.76
C TRP A 191 -0.59 13.34 0.38
N ILE A 192 -0.02 12.70 1.41
CA ILE A 192 0.69 13.39 2.51
C ILE A 192 1.93 14.14 1.98
N GLY A 193 2.61 13.56 0.98
CA GLY A 193 3.76 14.20 0.32
C GLY A 193 3.41 15.34 -0.64
N ASP A 194 2.15 15.81 -0.67
CA ASP A 194 1.64 16.88 -1.55
C ASP A 194 1.90 16.64 -3.06
N LYS A 195 2.05 15.37 -3.48
CA LYS A 195 2.25 15.01 -4.90
C LYS A 195 0.94 14.90 -5.66
N VAL A 196 -0.15 14.58 -4.96
CA VAL A 196 -1.50 14.45 -5.51
C VAL A 196 -2.52 15.02 -4.55
N SER A 197 -3.57 15.63 -5.07
CA SER A 197 -4.73 16.06 -4.27
C SER A 197 -5.82 14.97 -4.25
N THR A 198 -6.67 14.97 -3.23
CA THR A 198 -7.82 14.06 -3.14
C THR A 198 -8.70 14.14 -4.38
N GLY A 199 -8.95 15.34 -4.90
CA GLY A 199 -9.75 15.53 -6.12
C GLY A 199 -9.12 14.90 -7.35
N MET A 200 -7.78 14.99 -7.50
CA MET A 200 -7.07 14.35 -8.62
C MET A 200 -7.13 12.82 -8.53
N LEU A 201 -6.95 12.24 -7.35
CA LEU A 201 -7.09 10.80 -7.15
C LEU A 201 -8.48 10.33 -7.60
N PHE A 202 -9.52 11.04 -7.18
CA PHE A 202 -10.89 10.67 -7.53
C PHE A 202 -11.16 10.80 -9.03
N ILE A 203 -10.81 11.94 -9.64
CA ILE A 203 -11.12 12.21 -11.05
C ILE A 203 -10.37 11.25 -11.99
N TYR A 204 -9.09 10.98 -11.72
CA TYR A 204 -8.26 10.20 -12.64
C TYR A 204 -8.29 8.70 -12.35
N LEU A 205 -8.44 8.29 -11.07
CA LEU A 205 -8.30 6.88 -10.70
C LEU A 205 -9.63 6.16 -10.42
N PHE A 206 -10.73 6.87 -10.15
CA PHE A 206 -12.00 6.19 -9.84
C PHE A 206 -12.48 5.29 -10.97
N ILE A 207 -12.50 5.78 -12.22
CA ILE A 207 -12.95 4.98 -13.36
C ILE A 207 -12.02 3.80 -13.67
N PRO A 208 -10.69 3.97 -13.77
CA PRO A 208 -9.76 2.85 -13.89
C PRO A 208 -9.90 1.82 -12.76
N SER A 209 -9.99 2.26 -11.52
CA SER A 209 -10.17 1.40 -10.35
C SER A 209 -11.47 0.61 -10.42
N LEU A 210 -12.56 1.28 -10.77
CA LEU A 210 -13.86 0.63 -10.94
C LEU A 210 -13.79 -0.45 -12.03
N LEU A 211 -13.14 -0.17 -13.16
CA LEU A 211 -12.95 -1.15 -14.22
C LEU A 211 -12.07 -2.33 -13.77
N CYS A 212 -11.01 -2.06 -12.99
CA CYS A 212 -10.16 -3.10 -12.41
C CYS A 212 -10.93 -4.07 -11.50
N MET A 213 -11.96 -3.62 -10.83
CA MET A 213 -12.85 -4.48 -10.04
C MET A 213 -13.92 -5.16 -10.92
N LEU A 214 -14.60 -4.38 -11.78
CA LEU A 214 -15.75 -4.89 -12.55
C LEU A 214 -15.35 -5.94 -13.57
N VAL A 215 -14.29 -5.71 -14.34
CA VAL A 215 -13.90 -6.60 -15.44
C VAL A 215 -13.53 -8.00 -14.97
N PRO A 216 -12.62 -8.20 -13.98
CA PRO A 216 -12.29 -9.52 -13.47
C PRO A 216 -13.49 -10.19 -12.80
N THR A 217 -14.30 -9.47 -12.05
CA THR A 217 -15.51 -9.99 -11.39
C THR A 217 -16.54 -10.46 -12.43
N PHE A 218 -16.73 -9.69 -13.48
CA PHE A 218 -17.64 -10.05 -14.57
C PHE A 218 -17.16 -11.30 -15.30
N ILE A 219 -15.88 -11.36 -15.68
CA ILE A 219 -15.29 -12.55 -16.34
C ILE A 219 -15.43 -13.77 -15.44
N ALA A 220 -15.11 -13.63 -14.14
CA ALA A 220 -15.21 -14.72 -13.18
C ALA A 220 -16.63 -15.27 -13.03
N THR A 221 -17.66 -14.46 -13.24
CA THR A 221 -19.06 -14.89 -13.20
C THR A 221 -19.36 -16.05 -14.18
N PHE A 222 -18.59 -16.18 -15.25
CA PHE A 222 -18.77 -17.24 -16.24
C PHE A 222 -17.94 -18.50 -15.96
N LEU A 223 -16.99 -18.43 -15.03
CA LEU A 223 -16.14 -19.56 -14.67
C LEU A 223 -16.94 -20.66 -13.96
N PRO A 224 -16.59 -21.95 -14.17
CA PRO A 224 -17.25 -23.08 -13.51
C PRO A 224 -17.25 -23.00 -11.99
N SER A 225 -16.18 -22.44 -11.38
CA SER A 225 -16.02 -22.28 -9.94
C SER A 225 -17.09 -21.41 -9.28
N PHE A 226 -17.73 -20.50 -10.04
CA PHE A 226 -18.80 -19.62 -9.55
C PHE A 226 -20.20 -20.04 -10.02
N LYS A 227 -20.35 -21.22 -10.61
CA LYS A 227 -21.66 -21.82 -10.94
C LYS A 227 -22.19 -22.60 -9.74
N GLY A 228 -23.51 -22.54 -9.54
CA GLY A 228 -24.21 -23.29 -8.50
C GLY A 228 -24.38 -22.53 -7.20
N GLU A 229 -24.73 -23.25 -6.16
CA GLU A 229 -25.00 -22.74 -4.83
C GLU A 229 -23.89 -23.15 -3.86
N ILE A 230 -23.82 -22.47 -2.73
CA ILE A 230 -22.90 -22.78 -1.63
C ILE A 230 -23.67 -23.65 -0.65
N ASP A 231 -23.07 -24.75 -0.20
CA ASP A 231 -23.60 -25.55 0.90
C ASP A 231 -23.36 -24.77 2.21
N PHE A 232 -24.42 -24.20 2.74
CA PHE A 232 -24.45 -23.68 4.10
C PHE A 232 -24.85 -24.83 5.04
N ASP A 233 -24.12 -25.07 6.12
CA ASP A 233 -24.68 -25.81 7.24
C ASP A 233 -25.68 -24.90 7.95
N GLU A 234 -26.93 -25.31 7.99
CA GLU A 234 -28.04 -24.55 8.62
C GLU A 234 -27.88 -24.36 10.14
N HIS A 235 -26.79 -24.83 10.74
CA HIS A 235 -26.59 -24.83 12.20
C HIS A 235 -25.70 -23.71 12.77
N GLU A 236 -25.12 -22.82 11.95
CA GLU A 236 -24.25 -21.74 12.44
C GLU A 236 -24.75 -20.31 12.18
N VAL A 237 -26.01 -20.13 11.84
CA VAL A 237 -26.63 -18.80 11.69
C VAL A 237 -27.53 -18.53 12.91
N VAL A 238 -26.89 -18.26 14.03
CA VAL A 238 -27.54 -17.62 15.20
C VAL A 238 -26.62 -16.54 15.74
#